data_918679161567ad2a48a8c3444f46302b
#
_entry.id   918679161567ad2a48a8c3444f46302b
#
_cell.length_a   1.000
_cell.length_b   1.000
_cell.length_c   1.000
_cell.angle_alpha   90.00
_cell.angle_beta   90.00
_cell.angle_gamma   90.00
#
_symmetry.space_group_name_H-M   'P 1'
#
loop_
_entity.id
_entity.type
_entity.pdbx_description
1 polymer ?
#
loop_
_entity_poly.entity_id
_entity_poly.type
_entity_poly.pdbx_seq_one_letter_code
_entity_poly.pdbx_strand_id
1 'polypeptide(L)'
;MELRAEGLTVRHGARTVLAEVACALPPGTQAVVLGRSGSGKTTLLKAFAGLSPAFGGRVLWDGQDVAGLSAAERRARQASFGMVFQTDALFDSLTVRQNVLLPLTRRHVPQAEAQARADEVLRAVGLTDAADTLPERLSGGMKKRAGLARALAARPSVLLADDPFAGLDPGTARQVARVLLEVSRGGTLLVAAPEAPVDLPLPRWLYLRGGRLIYDGAPAPELEREQDEVLP
;
A
#
# COMPACT_ATOMS: atom_id res chain seq x y z
N MET A 1 2.33 -14.73 2.37
CA MET A 1 1.68 -14.33 3.65
C MET A 1 0.21 -14.11 3.40
N GLU A 2 -0.66 -14.78 4.14
CA GLU A 2 -2.10 -14.49 4.19
C GLU A 2 -2.34 -13.31 5.13
N LEU A 3 -3.22 -12.39 4.72
CA LEU A 3 -3.73 -11.32 5.58
C LEU A 3 -5.22 -11.55 5.83
N ARG A 4 -5.66 -11.52 7.09
CA ARG A 4 -7.06 -11.70 7.44
C ARG A 4 -7.49 -10.67 8.46
N ALA A 5 -8.65 -10.08 8.26
CA ALA A 5 -9.36 -9.28 9.25
C ALA A 5 -10.59 -10.05 9.71
N GLU A 6 -10.80 -10.17 11.01
CA GLU A 6 -11.94 -10.84 11.62
C GLU A 6 -12.65 -9.88 12.57
N GLY A 7 -13.80 -9.35 12.14
CA GLY A 7 -14.59 -8.40 12.90
C GLY A 7 -13.82 -7.12 13.25
N LEU A 8 -12.86 -6.73 12.42
CA LEU A 8 -11.93 -5.64 12.71
C LEU A 8 -12.66 -4.32 12.91
N THR A 9 -12.49 -3.76 14.10
CA THR A 9 -12.94 -2.42 14.46
C THR A 9 -11.75 -1.57 14.83
N VAL A 10 -11.62 -0.38 14.19
CA VAL A 10 -10.55 0.59 14.48
C VAL A 10 -11.17 1.92 14.84
N ARG A 11 -10.62 2.56 15.88
CA ARG A 11 -11.05 3.89 16.37
C ARG A 11 -9.89 4.88 16.31
N HIS A 12 -10.21 6.12 15.99
CA HIS A 12 -9.35 7.28 16.20
C HIS A 12 -10.04 8.21 17.21
N GLY A 13 -9.57 8.19 18.45
CA GLY A 13 -10.27 8.81 19.56
C GLY A 13 -11.68 8.22 19.74
N ALA A 14 -12.70 9.06 19.79
CA ALA A 14 -14.09 8.62 19.91
C ALA A 14 -14.71 8.11 18.58
N ARG A 15 -14.09 8.41 17.44
CA ARG A 15 -14.64 8.08 16.11
C ARG A 15 -14.27 6.66 15.72
N THR A 16 -15.26 5.83 15.43
CA THR A 16 -15.07 4.54 14.76
C THR A 16 -14.80 4.79 13.26
N VAL A 17 -13.67 4.30 12.78
CA VAL A 17 -13.22 4.46 11.37
C VAL A 17 -13.48 3.18 10.58
N LEU A 18 -13.26 2.02 11.21
CA LEU A 18 -13.64 0.72 10.67
C LEU A 18 -14.56 0.02 11.68
N ALA A 19 -15.61 -0.62 11.19
CA ALA A 19 -16.62 -1.30 12.01
C ALA A 19 -16.86 -2.72 11.49
N GLU A 20 -16.42 -3.72 12.26
CA GLU A 20 -16.68 -5.15 12.03
C GLU A 20 -16.24 -5.64 10.62
N VAL A 21 -15.14 -5.11 10.10
CA VAL A 21 -14.62 -5.53 8.78
C VAL A 21 -14.09 -6.96 8.86
N ALA A 22 -14.58 -7.81 7.96
CA ALA A 22 -14.14 -9.21 7.82
C ALA A 22 -13.77 -9.48 6.36
N CYS A 23 -12.52 -9.86 6.11
CA CYS A 23 -12.05 -10.33 4.81
C CYS A 23 -10.76 -11.13 4.96
N ALA A 24 -10.47 -11.98 3.99
CA ALA A 24 -9.23 -12.75 3.93
C ALA A 24 -8.56 -12.54 2.56
N LEU A 25 -7.27 -12.27 2.58
CA LEU A 25 -6.42 -12.08 1.40
C LEU A 25 -5.38 -13.22 1.40
N PRO A 26 -5.66 -14.34 0.73
CA PRO A 26 -4.69 -15.41 0.53
C PRO A 26 -3.38 -14.89 -0.09
N PRO A 27 -2.25 -15.60 0.07
CA PRO A 27 -1.01 -15.24 -0.59
C PRO A 27 -1.21 -15.12 -2.11
N GLY A 28 -0.63 -14.07 -2.71
CA GLY A 28 -0.77 -13.80 -4.13
C GLY A 28 -2.06 -13.08 -4.52
N THR A 29 -2.92 -12.69 -3.58
CA THR A 29 -4.11 -11.88 -3.85
C THR A 29 -3.72 -10.53 -4.46
N GLN A 30 -4.37 -10.18 -5.56
CA GLN A 30 -4.29 -8.85 -6.16
C GLN A 30 -5.69 -8.21 -6.08
N ALA A 31 -5.83 -7.14 -5.30
CA ALA A 31 -7.12 -6.54 -5.02
C ALA A 31 -7.04 -5.01 -4.89
N VAL A 32 -8.17 -4.36 -5.14
CA VAL A 32 -8.36 -2.94 -4.85
C VAL A 32 -9.41 -2.76 -3.75
N VAL A 33 -9.13 -1.84 -2.83
CA VAL A 33 -10.08 -1.35 -1.83
C VAL A 33 -10.64 -0.02 -2.32
N LEU A 34 -11.91 -0.02 -2.65
CA LEU A 34 -12.64 1.12 -3.18
C LEU A 34 -13.51 1.79 -2.12
N GLY A 35 -13.87 3.03 -2.36
CA GLY A 35 -14.81 3.79 -1.53
C GLY A 35 -14.44 5.26 -1.43
N ARG A 36 -15.40 6.10 -1.04
CA ARG A 36 -15.21 7.56 -0.91
C ARG A 36 -14.07 7.93 0.07
N SER A 37 -13.59 9.16 -0.02
CA SER A 37 -12.66 9.71 0.99
C SER A 37 -13.27 9.58 2.39
N GLY A 38 -12.44 9.15 3.36
CA GLY A 38 -12.89 8.92 4.73
C GLY A 38 -13.63 7.60 4.98
N SER A 39 -13.78 6.70 4.00
CA SER A 39 -14.44 5.39 4.17
C SER A 39 -13.62 4.38 4.98
N GLY A 40 -12.34 4.67 5.29
CA GLY A 40 -11.49 3.80 6.11
C GLY A 40 -10.42 3.01 5.34
N LYS A 41 -10.26 3.21 4.01
CA LYS A 41 -9.28 2.49 3.17
C LYS A 41 -7.85 2.54 3.72
N THR A 42 -7.32 3.73 3.93
CA THR A 42 -5.99 3.94 4.54
C THR A 42 -5.86 3.23 5.89
N THR A 43 -6.91 3.26 6.70
CA THR A 43 -6.93 2.61 8.02
C THR A 43 -6.90 1.10 7.88
N LEU A 44 -7.60 0.54 6.90
CA LEU A 44 -7.57 -0.90 6.61
C LEU A 44 -6.16 -1.34 6.17
N LEU A 45 -5.53 -0.61 5.24
CA LEU A 45 -4.16 -0.90 4.82
C LEU A 45 -3.18 -0.83 6.00
N LYS A 46 -3.28 0.22 6.83
CA LYS A 46 -2.44 0.38 8.03
C LYS A 46 -2.68 -0.73 9.05
N ALA A 47 -3.92 -1.18 9.22
CA ALA A 47 -4.23 -2.30 10.11
C ALA A 47 -3.59 -3.60 9.60
N PHE A 48 -3.70 -3.90 8.30
CA PHE A 48 -3.01 -5.05 7.69
C PHE A 48 -1.48 -4.97 7.81
N ALA A 49 -0.90 -3.78 7.75
CA ALA A 49 0.53 -3.58 7.98
C ALA A 49 0.95 -3.67 9.48
N GLY A 50 -0.01 -3.85 10.40
CA GLY A 50 0.25 -3.83 11.84
C GLY A 50 0.65 -2.44 12.37
N LEU A 51 0.24 -1.37 11.67
CA LEU A 51 0.52 0.03 12.02
C LEU A 51 -0.65 0.72 12.73
N SER A 52 -1.85 0.13 12.71
CA SER A 52 -3.03 0.59 13.42
C SER A 52 -3.53 -0.52 14.33
N PRO A 53 -3.62 -0.29 15.65
CA PRO A 53 -4.15 -1.30 16.57
C PRO A 53 -5.65 -1.50 16.33
N ALA A 54 -6.12 -2.75 16.48
CA ALA A 54 -7.54 -3.05 16.56
C ALA A 54 -8.10 -2.56 17.90
N PHE A 55 -9.29 -1.94 17.87
CA PHE A 55 -10.09 -1.68 19.05
C PHE A 55 -10.96 -2.89 19.39
N GLY A 56 -11.44 -3.62 18.36
CA GLY A 56 -12.20 -4.86 18.47
C GLY A 56 -11.91 -5.74 17.27
N GLY A 57 -12.19 -7.03 17.38
CA GLY A 57 -11.77 -8.01 16.38
C GLY A 57 -10.26 -8.19 16.32
N ARG A 58 -9.73 -8.70 15.21
CA ARG A 58 -8.29 -8.97 15.08
C ARG A 58 -7.82 -8.93 13.63
N VAL A 59 -6.52 -8.70 13.46
CA VAL A 59 -5.78 -8.89 12.21
C VAL A 59 -4.86 -10.08 12.37
N LEU A 60 -4.89 -10.98 11.42
CA LEU A 60 -4.05 -12.18 11.41
C LEU A 60 -3.07 -12.14 10.25
N TRP A 61 -1.83 -12.54 10.50
CA TRP A 61 -0.80 -12.84 9.51
C TRP A 61 -0.49 -14.34 9.56
N ASP A 62 -0.78 -15.05 8.48
CA ASP A 62 -0.66 -16.53 8.42
C ASP A 62 -1.32 -17.21 9.63
N GLY A 63 -2.53 -16.76 9.99
CA GLY A 63 -3.31 -17.30 11.11
C GLY A 63 -2.89 -16.83 12.51
N GLN A 64 -1.80 -16.06 12.66
CA GLN A 64 -1.38 -15.51 13.95
C GLN A 64 -1.88 -14.10 14.17
N ASP A 65 -2.46 -13.85 15.34
CA ASP A 65 -2.95 -12.52 15.73
C ASP A 65 -1.77 -11.54 15.89
N VAL A 66 -1.81 -10.46 15.10
CA VAL A 66 -0.80 -9.40 15.09
C VAL A 66 -0.67 -8.71 16.45
N ALA A 67 -1.76 -8.61 17.21
CA ALA A 67 -1.77 -8.00 18.54
C ALA A 67 -1.00 -8.85 19.58
N GLY A 68 -1.00 -10.18 19.39
CA GLY A 68 -0.30 -11.12 20.27
C GLY A 68 1.20 -11.27 19.96
N LEU A 69 1.69 -10.72 18.85
CA LEU A 69 3.10 -10.81 18.49
C LEU A 69 3.96 -9.88 19.36
N SER A 70 5.10 -10.38 19.79
CA SER A 70 6.14 -9.53 20.37
C SER A 70 6.62 -8.46 19.38
N ALA A 71 7.21 -7.39 19.89
CA ALA A 71 7.77 -6.33 19.05
C ALA A 71 8.84 -6.83 18.06
N ALA A 72 9.60 -7.86 18.43
CA ALA A 72 10.62 -8.46 17.58
C ALA A 72 9.99 -9.28 16.45
N GLU A 73 9.03 -10.16 16.77
CA GLU A 73 8.29 -10.95 15.78
C GLU A 73 7.52 -10.08 14.80
N ARG A 74 6.85 -9.05 15.30
CA ARG A 74 6.13 -8.09 14.46
C ARG A 74 7.07 -7.40 13.49
N ARG A 75 8.23 -6.87 13.94
CA ARG A 75 9.23 -6.25 13.06
C ARG A 75 9.77 -7.22 12.02
N ALA A 76 10.05 -8.47 12.41
CA ALA A 76 10.53 -9.50 11.49
C ALA A 76 9.52 -9.77 10.36
N ARG A 77 8.22 -9.88 10.69
CA ARG A 77 7.15 -10.09 9.70
C ARG A 77 6.86 -8.83 8.88
N GLN A 78 6.92 -7.64 9.49
CA GLN A 78 6.79 -6.37 8.77
C GLN A 78 7.87 -6.19 7.70
N ALA A 79 8.99 -6.87 7.82
CA ALA A 79 9.99 -6.91 6.76
C ALA A 79 9.44 -7.48 5.43
N SER A 80 8.38 -8.26 5.44
CA SER A 80 7.71 -8.77 4.22
C SER A 80 6.82 -7.74 3.53
N PHE A 81 6.54 -6.59 4.18
CA PHE A 81 5.68 -5.56 3.64
C PHE A 81 6.45 -4.45 2.94
N GLY A 82 5.91 -3.99 1.81
CA GLY A 82 6.17 -2.69 1.23
C GLY A 82 4.92 -1.83 1.38
N MET A 83 5.08 -0.57 1.74
CA MET A 83 3.95 0.35 1.84
C MET A 83 4.24 1.64 1.06
N VAL A 84 3.34 1.94 0.12
CA VAL A 84 3.27 3.23 -0.56
C VAL A 84 2.20 4.05 0.15
N PHE A 85 2.59 5.19 0.68
CA PHE A 85 1.68 6.08 1.40
C PHE A 85 1.06 7.10 0.43
N GLN A 86 -0.10 7.61 0.77
CA GLN A 86 -0.79 8.67 0.03
C GLN A 86 0.09 9.94 -0.08
N THR A 87 0.81 10.29 1.00
CA THR A 87 1.90 11.26 0.97
C THR A 87 3.20 10.54 0.67
N ASP A 88 4.14 11.19 0.01
CA ASP A 88 5.41 10.59 -0.44
C ASP A 88 6.20 9.93 0.69
N ALA A 89 6.02 10.44 1.92
CA ALA A 89 6.70 10.01 3.16
C ALA A 89 8.22 9.85 3.01
N LEU A 90 8.84 10.60 2.10
CA LEU A 90 10.29 10.63 1.91
C LEU A 90 10.97 11.33 3.09
N PHE A 91 12.19 10.94 3.37
CA PHE A 91 13.05 11.68 4.29
C PHE A 91 13.68 12.83 3.53
N ASP A 92 13.34 14.06 3.88
CA ASP A 92 13.76 15.28 3.17
C ASP A 92 15.27 15.51 3.21
N SER A 93 15.95 15.01 4.25
CA SER A 93 17.41 15.08 4.41
C SER A 93 18.19 14.03 3.62
N LEU A 94 17.50 13.11 2.94
CA LEU A 94 18.10 12.03 2.17
C LEU A 94 17.81 12.23 0.68
N THR A 95 18.80 11.94 -0.18
CA THR A 95 18.58 11.88 -1.64
C THR A 95 17.57 10.79 -1.99
N VAL A 96 17.06 10.78 -3.23
CA VAL A 96 16.17 9.72 -3.72
C VAL A 96 16.83 8.35 -3.55
N ARG A 97 18.09 8.22 -3.96
CA ARG A 97 18.88 6.99 -3.79
C ARG A 97 18.98 6.55 -2.33
N GLN A 98 19.29 7.46 -1.43
CA GLN A 98 19.39 7.18 0.00
C GLN A 98 18.05 6.76 0.60
N ASN A 99 16.94 7.39 0.19
CA ASN A 99 15.59 6.96 0.56
C ASN A 99 15.31 5.52 0.13
N VAL A 100 15.71 5.14 -1.10
CA VAL A 100 15.52 3.79 -1.64
C VAL A 100 16.43 2.77 -0.95
N LEU A 101 17.65 3.15 -0.59
CA LEU A 101 18.58 2.28 0.13
C LEU A 101 18.17 2.00 1.58
N LEU A 102 17.41 2.89 2.21
CA LEU A 102 17.08 2.82 3.63
C LEU A 102 16.46 1.47 4.08
N PRO A 103 15.44 0.90 3.39
CA PRO A 103 14.89 -0.41 3.77
C PRO A 103 15.91 -1.55 3.58
N LEU A 104 16.83 -1.45 2.64
CA LEU A 104 17.87 -2.44 2.38
C LEU A 104 18.93 -2.42 3.48
N THR A 105 19.38 -1.22 3.85
CA THR A 105 20.33 -1.02 4.95
C THR A 105 19.78 -1.55 6.27
N ARG A 106 18.48 -1.28 6.57
CA ARG A 106 17.82 -1.80 7.78
C ARG A 106 17.71 -3.32 7.81
N ARG A 107 17.80 -3.98 6.67
CA ARG A 107 17.82 -5.45 6.53
C ARG A 107 19.22 -6.02 6.44
N HIS A 108 20.23 -5.21 6.65
CA HIS A 108 21.63 -5.60 6.55
C HIS A 108 22.01 -6.24 5.21
N VAL A 109 21.35 -5.83 4.11
CA VAL A 109 21.70 -6.26 2.75
C VAL A 109 23.12 -5.75 2.44
N PRO A 110 24.01 -6.60 1.91
CA PRO A 110 25.38 -6.19 1.53
C PRO A 110 25.36 -4.96 0.62
N GLN A 111 26.29 -4.02 0.84
CA GLN A 111 26.29 -2.71 0.18
C GLN A 111 26.21 -2.80 -1.34
N ALA A 112 27.00 -3.68 -1.96
CA ALA A 112 27.00 -3.85 -3.42
C ALA A 112 25.66 -4.33 -3.96
N GLU A 113 25.00 -5.28 -3.26
CA GLU A 113 23.67 -5.78 -3.62
C GLU A 113 22.62 -4.71 -3.41
N ALA A 114 22.66 -3.98 -2.29
CA ALA A 114 21.73 -2.89 -2.00
C ALA A 114 21.82 -1.80 -3.08
N GLN A 115 23.02 -1.44 -3.51
CA GLN A 115 23.24 -0.44 -4.56
C GLN A 115 22.68 -0.91 -5.91
N ALA A 116 23.00 -2.14 -6.31
CA ALA A 116 22.48 -2.72 -7.56
C ALA A 116 20.93 -2.75 -7.55
N ARG A 117 20.33 -3.11 -6.41
CA ARG A 117 18.88 -3.14 -6.23
C ARG A 117 18.26 -1.75 -6.26
N ALA A 118 18.90 -0.76 -5.64
CA ALA A 118 18.45 0.63 -5.72
C ALA A 118 18.46 1.14 -7.17
N ASP A 119 19.52 0.87 -7.92
CA ASP A 119 19.63 1.26 -9.32
C ASP A 119 18.57 0.57 -10.20
N GLU A 120 18.25 -0.70 -9.94
CA GLU A 120 17.20 -1.44 -10.63
C GLU A 120 15.82 -0.78 -10.43
N VAL A 121 15.43 -0.51 -9.19
CA VAL A 121 14.11 0.08 -8.92
C VAL A 121 14.02 1.54 -9.35
N LEU A 122 15.09 2.32 -9.22
CA LEU A 122 15.14 3.70 -9.71
C LEU A 122 14.96 3.77 -11.24
N ARG A 123 15.57 2.83 -11.96
CA ARG A 123 15.38 2.71 -13.42
C ARG A 123 13.94 2.33 -13.74
N ALA A 124 13.35 1.37 -13.02
CA ALA A 124 11.97 0.94 -13.25
C ALA A 124 10.95 2.07 -13.07
N VAL A 125 11.19 2.98 -12.11
CA VAL A 125 10.32 4.14 -11.89
C VAL A 125 10.74 5.39 -12.68
N GLY A 126 11.78 5.32 -13.53
CA GLY A 126 12.26 6.43 -14.34
C GLY A 126 12.84 7.59 -13.52
N LEU A 127 13.64 7.30 -12.49
CA LEU A 127 14.29 8.28 -11.61
C LEU A 127 15.81 8.13 -11.56
N THR A 128 16.42 7.49 -12.55
CA THR A 128 17.88 7.29 -12.61
C THR A 128 18.61 8.63 -12.56
N ASP A 129 18.20 9.62 -13.36
CA ASP A 129 18.86 10.93 -13.46
C ASP A 129 18.61 11.82 -12.21
N ALA A 130 17.58 11.51 -11.44
CA ALA A 130 17.24 12.22 -10.21
C ALA A 130 17.69 11.48 -8.93
N ALA A 131 18.46 10.39 -9.08
CA ALA A 131 18.83 9.53 -7.96
C ALA A 131 19.53 10.28 -6.80
N ASP A 132 20.37 11.23 -7.13
CA ASP A 132 21.17 11.98 -6.15
C ASP A 132 20.56 13.37 -5.82
N THR A 133 19.28 13.58 -6.19
CA THR A 133 18.53 14.80 -5.92
C THR A 133 17.79 14.67 -4.56
N LEU A 134 17.69 15.78 -3.82
CA LEU A 134 16.89 15.86 -2.59
C LEU A 134 15.39 15.97 -2.94
N PRO A 135 14.48 15.48 -2.06
CA PRO A 135 13.04 15.52 -2.28
C PRO A 135 12.48 16.92 -2.58
N GLU A 136 13.02 17.98 -1.96
CA GLU A 136 12.57 19.36 -2.19
C GLU A 136 12.63 19.80 -3.66
N ARG A 137 13.56 19.22 -4.44
CA ARG A 137 13.78 19.56 -5.87
C ARG A 137 12.98 18.67 -6.82
N LEU A 138 12.16 17.75 -6.31
CA LEU A 138 11.35 16.84 -7.10
C LEU A 138 9.97 17.40 -7.36
N SER A 139 9.40 17.11 -8.54
CA SER A 139 7.95 17.29 -8.75
C SER A 139 7.14 16.31 -7.90
N GLY A 140 5.83 16.59 -7.68
CA GLY A 140 4.95 15.70 -6.94
C GLY A 140 4.92 14.27 -7.50
N GLY A 141 4.86 14.13 -8.83
CA GLY A 141 4.94 12.82 -9.50
C GLY A 141 6.27 12.10 -9.29
N MET A 142 7.41 12.84 -9.29
CA MET A 142 8.72 12.27 -8.99
C MET A 142 8.80 11.79 -7.53
N LYS A 143 8.28 12.56 -6.57
CA LYS A 143 8.22 12.17 -5.17
C LYS A 143 7.44 10.87 -4.98
N LYS A 144 6.25 10.75 -5.59
CA LYS A 144 5.46 9.52 -5.55
C LYS A 144 6.21 8.32 -6.12
N ARG A 145 6.85 8.48 -7.28
CA ARG A 145 7.68 7.42 -7.86
C ARG A 145 8.87 7.05 -6.98
N ALA A 146 9.48 8.00 -6.29
CA ALA A 146 10.54 7.74 -5.32
C ALA A 146 10.02 6.96 -4.09
N GLY A 147 8.85 7.33 -3.57
CA GLY A 147 8.17 6.58 -2.50
C GLY A 147 7.84 5.14 -2.91
N LEU A 148 7.37 4.95 -4.15
CA LEU A 148 7.16 3.64 -4.74
C LEU A 148 8.48 2.85 -4.84
N ALA A 149 9.53 3.43 -5.40
CA ALA A 149 10.86 2.79 -5.49
C ALA A 149 11.36 2.31 -4.13
N ARG A 150 11.21 3.14 -3.09
CA ARG A 150 11.57 2.77 -1.71
C ARG A 150 10.77 1.57 -1.21
N ALA A 151 9.45 1.55 -1.43
CA ALA A 151 8.60 0.44 -1.02
C ALA A 151 8.98 -0.87 -1.70
N LEU A 152 9.42 -0.80 -2.96
CA LEU A 152 9.77 -1.94 -3.80
C LEU A 152 11.21 -2.45 -3.61
N ALA A 153 12.12 -1.61 -3.11
CA ALA A 153 13.54 -1.90 -3.01
C ALA A 153 13.82 -3.24 -2.30
N ALA A 154 13.09 -3.52 -1.24
CA ALA A 154 13.28 -4.71 -0.42
C ALA A 154 12.51 -5.95 -0.90
N ARG A 155 11.99 -5.98 -2.12
CA ARG A 155 11.22 -7.09 -2.72
C ARG A 155 10.14 -7.61 -1.76
N PRO A 156 9.15 -6.80 -1.39
CA PRO A 156 8.13 -7.22 -0.44
C PRO A 156 7.27 -8.34 -1.04
N SER A 157 6.87 -9.31 -0.20
CA SER A 157 5.87 -10.32 -0.59
C SER A 157 4.43 -9.80 -0.45
N VAL A 158 4.24 -8.70 0.28
CA VAL A 158 2.97 -7.98 0.42
C VAL A 158 3.22 -6.51 0.12
N LEU A 159 2.55 -5.97 -0.88
CA LEU A 159 2.60 -4.55 -1.25
C LEU A 159 1.24 -3.91 -0.97
N LEU A 160 1.25 -2.91 -0.10
CA LEU A 160 0.08 -2.09 0.23
C LEU A 160 0.29 -0.70 -0.35
N ALA A 161 -0.61 -0.26 -1.24
CA ALA A 161 -0.48 1.03 -1.90
C ALA A 161 -1.72 1.89 -1.61
N ASP A 162 -1.52 2.98 -0.88
CA ASP A 162 -2.58 3.91 -0.48
C ASP A 162 -2.63 5.07 -1.47
N ASP A 163 -3.64 5.08 -2.32
CA ASP A 163 -3.92 6.08 -3.36
C ASP A 163 -2.67 6.43 -4.21
N PRO A 164 -2.05 5.41 -4.84
CA PRO A 164 -0.76 5.59 -5.52
C PRO A 164 -0.85 6.47 -6.77
N PHE A 165 -2.07 6.74 -7.27
CA PHE A 165 -2.31 7.51 -8.49
C PHE A 165 -2.74 8.94 -8.24
N ALA A 166 -3.07 9.33 -7.01
CA ALA A 166 -3.58 10.67 -6.69
C ALA A 166 -2.65 11.78 -7.16
N GLY A 167 -3.17 12.72 -7.93
CA GLY A 167 -2.43 13.89 -8.44
C GLY A 167 -1.35 13.57 -9.48
N LEU A 168 -1.38 12.38 -10.08
CA LEU A 168 -0.51 12.03 -11.20
C LEU A 168 -1.20 12.37 -12.53
N ASP A 169 -0.39 12.80 -13.51
CA ASP A 169 -0.84 12.85 -14.90
C ASP A 169 -1.06 11.42 -15.45
N PRO A 170 -1.88 11.25 -16.51
CA PRO A 170 -2.19 9.92 -17.04
C PRO A 170 -0.98 9.10 -17.49
N GLY A 171 0.07 9.76 -17.98
CA GLY A 171 1.31 9.08 -18.42
C GLY A 171 2.07 8.48 -17.23
N THR A 172 2.25 9.27 -16.19
CA THR A 172 2.89 8.84 -14.95
C THR A 172 2.05 7.79 -14.22
N ALA A 173 0.71 7.92 -14.20
CA ALA A 173 -0.19 6.92 -13.62
C ALA A 173 -0.03 5.55 -14.28
N ARG A 174 0.00 5.49 -15.62
CA ARG A 174 0.26 4.24 -16.37
C ARG A 174 1.62 3.64 -16.04
N GLN A 175 2.66 4.47 -15.89
CA GLN A 175 4.00 3.98 -15.51
C GLN A 175 3.96 3.36 -14.11
N VAL A 176 3.33 4.01 -13.13
CA VAL A 176 3.16 3.50 -11.76
C VAL A 176 2.36 2.19 -11.75
N ALA A 177 1.25 2.12 -12.49
CA ALA A 177 0.42 0.92 -12.60
C ALA A 177 1.23 -0.27 -13.15
N ARG A 178 2.01 -0.05 -14.20
CA ARG A 178 2.88 -1.09 -14.79
C ARG A 178 3.90 -1.60 -13.78
N VAL A 179 4.57 -0.70 -13.06
CA VAL A 179 5.56 -1.08 -12.03
C VAL A 179 4.90 -1.85 -10.90
N LEU A 180 3.71 -1.43 -10.42
CA LEU A 180 2.95 -2.14 -9.40
C LEU A 180 2.63 -3.57 -9.84
N LEU A 181 2.12 -3.76 -11.06
CA LEU A 181 1.79 -5.09 -11.60
C LEU A 181 3.03 -5.96 -11.76
N GLU A 182 4.12 -5.40 -12.26
CA GLU A 182 5.36 -6.15 -12.50
C GLU A 182 5.99 -6.65 -11.21
N VAL A 183 6.10 -5.79 -10.21
CA VAL A 183 6.77 -6.12 -8.94
C VAL A 183 5.89 -6.98 -8.02
N SER A 184 4.56 -6.89 -8.15
CA SER A 184 3.64 -7.72 -7.36
C SER A 184 3.40 -9.11 -7.94
N ARG A 185 4.05 -9.48 -9.06
CA ARG A 185 3.93 -10.82 -9.63
C ARG A 185 4.33 -11.89 -8.62
N GLY A 186 3.37 -12.77 -8.28
CA GLY A 186 3.56 -13.81 -7.27
C GLY A 186 3.45 -13.36 -5.82
N GLY A 187 3.30 -12.05 -5.57
CA GLY A 187 3.07 -11.46 -4.26
C GLY A 187 1.63 -10.95 -4.09
N THR A 188 1.29 -10.55 -2.87
CA THR A 188 0.02 -9.91 -2.56
C THR A 188 0.12 -8.41 -2.86
N LEU A 189 -0.84 -7.87 -3.64
CA LEU A 189 -1.02 -6.44 -3.90
C LEU A 189 -2.39 -6.00 -3.41
N LEU A 190 -2.42 -5.01 -2.52
CA LEU A 190 -3.64 -4.35 -2.11
C LEU A 190 -3.51 -2.85 -2.36
N VAL A 191 -4.31 -2.33 -3.28
CA VAL A 191 -4.35 -0.91 -3.62
C VAL A 191 -5.60 -0.29 -3.02
N ALA A 192 -5.47 0.81 -2.30
CA ALA A 192 -6.61 1.64 -1.91
C ALA A 192 -6.75 2.78 -2.92
N ALA A 193 -7.95 3.00 -3.44
CA ALA A 193 -8.25 4.07 -4.37
C ALA A 193 -9.70 4.57 -4.18
N PRO A 194 -10.00 5.84 -4.50
CA PRO A 194 -11.38 6.32 -4.47
C PRO A 194 -12.25 5.63 -5.52
N GLU A 195 -11.69 5.36 -6.69
CA GLU A 195 -12.29 4.73 -7.86
C GLU A 195 -11.39 3.63 -8.41
N ALA A 196 -11.95 2.71 -9.20
CA ALA A 196 -11.17 1.65 -9.81
C ALA A 196 -10.12 2.22 -10.79
N PRO A 197 -8.84 1.94 -10.59
CA PRO A 197 -7.80 2.49 -11.45
C PRO A 197 -7.83 1.82 -12.83
N VAL A 198 -8.10 2.60 -13.88
CA VAL A 198 -8.28 2.14 -15.26
C VAL A 198 -7.05 1.37 -15.78
N ASP A 199 -5.87 1.84 -15.45
CA ASP A 199 -4.60 1.26 -15.91
C ASP A 199 -4.10 0.11 -15.03
N LEU A 200 -4.87 -0.28 -13.99
CA LEU A 200 -4.52 -1.35 -13.05
C LEU A 200 -5.74 -2.29 -12.84
N PRO A 201 -6.06 -3.16 -13.80
CA PRO A 201 -7.22 -4.04 -13.69
C PRO A 201 -6.94 -5.16 -12.67
N LEU A 202 -7.38 -4.96 -11.44
CA LEU A 202 -7.26 -5.95 -10.37
C LEU A 202 -8.49 -6.86 -10.31
N PRO A 203 -8.30 -8.18 -10.14
CA PRO A 203 -9.38 -9.17 -10.28
C PRO A 203 -10.33 -9.23 -9.09
N ARG A 204 -10.04 -8.53 -8.00
CA ARG A 204 -10.85 -8.54 -6.77
C ARG A 204 -11.04 -7.12 -6.26
N TRP A 205 -12.30 -6.80 -5.95
CA TRP A 205 -12.71 -5.53 -5.39
C TRP A 205 -13.25 -5.70 -3.97
N LEU A 206 -12.75 -4.90 -3.06
CA LEU A 206 -13.27 -4.72 -1.71
C LEU A 206 -13.86 -3.32 -1.63
N TYR A 207 -15.14 -3.19 -1.29
CA TYR A 207 -15.81 -1.90 -1.25
C TYR A 207 -16.12 -1.47 0.18
N LEU A 208 -15.53 -0.35 0.61
CA LEU A 208 -15.76 0.25 1.92
C LEU A 208 -16.73 1.44 1.85
N ARG A 209 -17.81 1.36 2.64
CA ARG A 209 -18.76 2.46 2.83
C ARG A 209 -18.99 2.67 4.34
N GLY A 210 -18.77 3.91 4.82
CA GLY A 210 -18.98 4.25 6.24
C GLY A 210 -18.19 3.36 7.22
N GLY A 211 -16.99 2.93 6.86
CA GLY A 211 -16.16 2.06 7.68
C GLY A 211 -16.54 0.57 7.66
N ARG A 212 -17.53 0.17 6.88
CA ARG A 212 -17.95 -1.23 6.72
C ARG A 212 -17.56 -1.77 5.36
N LEU A 213 -17.17 -3.03 5.30
CA LEU A 213 -16.98 -3.74 4.03
C LEU A 213 -18.36 -4.20 3.53
N ILE A 214 -18.81 -3.62 2.42
CA ILE A 214 -20.14 -3.90 1.85
C ILE A 214 -20.07 -4.83 0.64
N TYR A 215 -18.89 -5.04 0.09
CA TYR A 215 -18.65 -5.95 -1.03
C TYR A 215 -17.22 -6.51 -0.99
N ASP A 216 -17.09 -7.77 -1.38
CA ASP A 216 -15.82 -8.46 -1.57
C ASP A 216 -16.01 -9.51 -2.66
N GLY A 217 -15.50 -9.24 -3.86
CA GLY A 217 -15.73 -10.11 -5.01
C GLY A 217 -15.02 -9.67 -6.29
N ALA A 218 -15.49 -10.17 -7.43
CA ALA A 218 -15.01 -9.77 -8.74
C ALA A 218 -15.33 -8.28 -9.03
N PRO A 219 -14.66 -7.66 -10.03
CA PRO A 219 -14.99 -6.29 -10.43
C PRO A 219 -16.49 -6.06 -10.66
N ALA A 220 -17.05 -5.05 -10.00
CA ALA A 220 -18.48 -4.71 -10.01
C ALA A 220 -18.65 -3.20 -10.28
N PRO A 221 -18.55 -2.73 -11.54
CA PRO A 221 -18.59 -1.31 -11.89
C PRO A 221 -19.90 -0.60 -11.51
N GLU A 222 -20.98 -1.34 -11.32
CA GLU A 222 -22.24 -0.83 -10.82
C GLU A 222 -22.14 -0.20 -9.43
N LEU A 223 -21.27 -0.72 -8.57
CA LEU A 223 -21.06 -0.18 -7.22
C LEU A 223 -20.44 1.22 -7.22
N GLU A 224 -19.71 1.58 -8.28
CA GLU A 224 -19.14 2.92 -8.43
C GLU A 224 -20.22 3.92 -8.85
N ARG A 225 -21.16 3.52 -9.71
CA ARG A 225 -22.27 4.37 -10.17
C ARG A 225 -23.25 4.72 -9.04
N GLU A 226 -23.52 3.77 -8.15
CA GLU A 226 -24.36 4.01 -6.98
C GLU A 226 -23.77 5.04 -5.98
N GLN A 227 -22.46 5.34 -6.06
CA GLN A 227 -21.86 6.40 -5.26
C GLN A 227 -22.31 7.79 -5.69
N ASP A 228 -22.53 7.99 -6.98
CA ASP A 228 -22.87 9.29 -7.55
C ASP A 228 -24.36 9.63 -7.36
N GLU A 229 -25.22 8.61 -7.18
CA GLU A 229 -26.68 8.78 -7.04
C GLU A 229 -27.13 9.10 -5.61
N VAL A 230 -26.30 8.91 -4.59
CA VAL A 230 -26.66 9.23 -3.20
C VAL A 230 -26.04 10.57 -2.79
N LEU A 231 -26.59 11.66 -3.34
CA LEU A 231 -26.60 13.00 -2.75
C LEU A 231 -28.02 13.26 -2.22
N PRO A 232 -28.22 13.80 -1.06
CA PRO A 232 -27.94 15.21 -0.74
C PRO A 232 -26.85 15.42 0.27
#